data_1a86cdc4bac385b1269d2db687c91da1
#
_entry.id   1a86cdc4bac385b1269d2db687c91da1
#
_cell.length_a   1.000
_cell.length_b   1.000
_cell.length_c   1.000
_cell.angle_alpha   90.00
_cell.angle_beta   90.00
_cell.angle_gamma   90.00
#
_symmetry.space_group_name_H-M   'P 1'
#
loop_
_entity.id
_entity.type
_entity.pdbx_description
1 polymer ?
#
loop_
_entity_poly.entity_id
_entity_poly.type
_entity_poly.pdbx_seq_one_letter_code
_entity_poly.pdbx_strand_id
1 'polypeptide(L)'
;MTELNELIERLYNESVELNAQPKPSAEMISHSDKCEEDIDTQRMLHVLNEMAALLSEDDQPKIEESPSEEALLRVLNHWEAMTHSVQGIKEHMQSLEQDIVKMQPWGDFDVMKVEQLAHHGCHIRFWKMDSGLLVSQLAEQWFIDCNALIVTQDIETSYFITVTDSESRPPVPVEAEEVIICPCPVSTLIMLQTRDKDSLKKMETLLGDYALVHYGEVYTALRKKLPNTIELPQLTIRRETFSDKIRRFFKHQ
;
A
#
# COMPACT_ATOMS: atom_id res chain seq x y z
N MET A 1 22.22 -1.33 -8.54
CA MET A 1 22.18 -1.39 -7.05
C MET A 1 22.29 -0.02 -6.39
N THR A 2 22.71 1.01 -7.07
CA THR A 2 22.87 2.39 -6.56
C THR A 2 21.57 3.18 -6.47
N GLU A 3 20.67 3.07 -7.44
CA GLU A 3 19.44 3.88 -7.49
C GLU A 3 18.40 3.55 -6.41
N LEU A 4 18.32 2.29 -5.99
CA LEU A 4 17.36 1.87 -4.95
C LEU A 4 17.81 2.32 -3.56
N ASN A 5 19.13 2.25 -3.29
CA ASN A 5 19.71 2.75 -2.04
C ASN A 5 19.61 4.29 -1.95
N GLU A 6 19.82 4.99 -3.06
CA GLU A 6 19.66 6.44 -3.11
C GLU A 6 18.19 6.86 -2.90
N LEU A 7 17.24 6.07 -3.40
CA LEU A 7 15.81 6.31 -3.16
C LEU A 7 15.43 6.07 -1.70
N ILE A 8 15.95 4.99 -1.11
CA ILE A 8 15.71 4.65 0.31
C ILE A 8 16.36 5.70 1.22
N GLU A 9 17.58 6.14 0.94
CA GLU A 9 18.23 7.22 1.69
C GLU A 9 17.49 8.56 1.54
N ARG A 10 16.98 8.88 0.35
CA ARG A 10 16.20 10.09 0.14
C ARG A 10 14.89 10.06 0.94
N LEU A 11 14.14 8.95 0.88
CA LEU A 11 12.89 8.79 1.64
C LEU A 11 13.13 8.78 3.15
N TYR A 12 14.25 8.21 3.60
CA TYR A 12 14.65 8.25 5.01
C TYR A 12 14.98 9.68 5.45
N ASN A 13 15.75 10.43 4.67
CA ASN A 13 16.12 11.81 4.98
C ASN A 13 14.91 12.75 4.92
N GLU A 14 14.00 12.59 3.96
CA GLU A 14 12.75 13.36 3.90
C GLU A 14 11.83 13.08 5.11
N SER A 15 11.78 11.82 5.59
CA SER A 15 11.01 11.48 6.79
C SER A 15 11.63 12.03 8.08
N VAL A 16 12.95 12.15 8.13
CA VAL A 16 13.68 12.73 9.26
C VAL A 16 13.53 14.26 9.32
N GLU A 17 13.51 14.95 8.18
CA GLU A 17 13.29 16.40 8.12
C GLU A 17 11.85 16.79 8.50
N LEU A 18 10.84 15.97 8.18
CA LEU A 18 9.45 16.20 8.58
C LEU A 18 9.22 16.04 10.10
N ASN A 19 10.08 15.30 10.80
CA ASN A 19 10.00 15.10 12.25
C ASN A 19 10.81 16.10 13.07
N ALA A 20 11.51 17.05 12.43
CA ALA A 20 12.30 18.10 13.10
C ALA A 20 11.47 19.35 13.44
N GLN A 21 10.27 19.17 14.02
CA GLN A 21 9.56 20.29 14.67
C GLN A 21 9.86 20.34 16.17
N PRO A 22 10.04 21.54 16.75
CA PRO A 22 10.50 21.70 18.13
C PRO A 22 9.47 21.17 19.13
N LYS A 23 9.92 20.27 20.00
CA LYS A 23 9.14 19.81 21.16
C LYS A 23 8.77 20.98 22.07
N PRO A 24 7.52 21.09 22.53
CA PRO A 24 7.20 21.95 23.66
C PRO A 24 7.85 21.38 24.91
N SER A 25 8.38 22.32 25.73
CA SER A 25 9.11 22.08 26.95
C SER A 25 8.38 21.21 27.95
N ALA A 26 9.14 20.29 28.54
CA ALA A 26 8.71 19.40 29.60
C ALA A 26 8.42 20.15 30.90
N GLU A 27 7.22 20.00 31.41
CA GLU A 27 6.95 20.09 32.83
C GLU A 27 6.00 18.96 33.28
N MET A 28 6.55 18.19 34.22
CA MET A 28 5.90 17.32 35.19
C MET A 28 4.85 16.31 34.71
N ILE A 29 5.19 15.04 34.82
CA ILE A 29 4.34 14.04 35.49
C ILE A 29 5.25 12.86 35.88
N SER A 30 5.54 12.75 37.17
CA SER A 30 6.17 11.60 37.82
C SER A 30 5.13 10.54 38.12
N HIS A 31 4.67 9.77 37.11
CA HIS A 31 3.83 8.56 37.30
C HIS A 31 3.79 7.67 36.05
N SER A 32 4.90 7.54 35.31
CA SER A 32 4.83 6.79 34.05
C SER A 32 5.76 5.56 33.93
N ASP A 33 6.66 5.31 34.89
CA ASP A 33 7.67 4.25 34.74
C ASP A 33 7.08 2.83 34.54
N LYS A 34 5.91 2.54 35.14
CA LYS A 34 5.25 1.23 34.94
C LYS A 34 4.49 1.13 33.61
N CYS A 35 4.06 2.26 33.06
CA CYS A 35 3.31 2.29 31.80
C CYS A 35 4.23 2.21 30.59
N GLU A 36 5.45 2.76 30.69
CA GLU A 36 6.44 2.72 29.60
C GLU A 36 7.06 1.33 29.44
N GLU A 37 7.32 0.61 30.54
CA GLU A 37 7.80 -0.79 30.47
C GLU A 37 6.77 -1.73 29.83
N ASP A 38 5.48 -1.56 30.13
CA ASP A 38 4.41 -2.34 29.53
C ASP A 38 4.22 -2.04 28.04
N ILE A 39 4.34 -0.79 27.63
CA ILE A 39 4.26 -0.38 26.23
C ILE A 39 5.42 -0.98 25.43
N ASP A 40 6.64 -0.90 25.92
CA ASP A 40 7.81 -1.48 25.27
C ASP A 40 7.70 -3.00 25.12
N THR A 41 7.16 -3.67 26.13
CA THR A 41 6.94 -5.12 26.10
C THR A 41 5.86 -5.50 25.09
N GLN A 42 4.76 -4.77 25.04
CA GLN A 42 3.69 -4.97 24.05
C GLN A 42 4.17 -4.72 22.62
N ARG A 43 4.95 -3.67 22.44
CA ARG A 43 5.58 -3.34 21.15
C ARG A 43 6.49 -4.47 20.68
N MET A 44 7.38 -4.96 21.53
CA MET A 44 8.25 -6.09 21.21
C MET A 44 7.46 -7.36 20.88
N LEU A 45 6.39 -7.65 21.64
CA LEU A 45 5.53 -8.80 21.39
C LEU A 45 4.82 -8.67 20.03
N HIS A 46 4.33 -7.48 19.70
CA HIS A 46 3.71 -7.21 18.42
C HIS A 46 4.68 -7.46 17.26
N VAL A 47 5.86 -6.85 17.30
CA VAL A 47 6.91 -7.05 16.29
C VAL A 47 7.34 -8.51 16.19
N LEU A 48 7.50 -9.20 17.32
CA LEU A 48 7.85 -10.62 17.33
C LEU A 48 6.80 -11.50 16.66
N ASN A 49 5.50 -11.22 16.88
CA ASN A 49 4.41 -11.94 16.24
C ASN A 49 4.40 -11.70 14.73
N GLU A 50 4.61 -10.46 14.30
CA GLU A 50 4.69 -10.13 12.86
C GLU A 50 5.89 -10.82 12.20
N MET A 51 7.07 -10.79 12.83
CA MET A 51 8.25 -11.51 12.34
C MET A 51 8.00 -13.01 12.25
N ALA A 52 7.39 -13.61 13.29
CA ALA A 52 7.07 -15.03 13.30
C ALA A 52 6.11 -15.44 12.17
N ALA A 53 5.17 -14.56 11.82
CA ALA A 53 4.22 -14.82 10.73
C ALA A 53 4.87 -14.85 9.33
N LEU A 54 6.04 -14.21 9.17
CA LEU A 54 6.80 -14.21 7.91
C LEU A 54 7.79 -15.36 7.80
N LEU A 55 8.15 -15.97 8.92
CA LEU A 55 9.12 -17.08 8.96
C LEU A 55 8.41 -18.40 8.74
N SER A 56 8.99 -19.26 7.96
CA SER A 56 8.52 -20.63 7.73
C SER A 56 9.08 -21.59 8.79
N GLU A 57 8.47 -22.78 8.89
CA GLU A 57 8.95 -23.85 9.79
C GLU A 57 10.40 -24.30 9.49
N ASP A 58 10.86 -24.06 8.25
CA ASP A 58 12.21 -24.41 7.80
C ASP A 58 13.25 -23.32 8.14
N ASP A 59 12.80 -22.12 8.51
CA ASP A 59 13.68 -21.01 8.87
C ASP A 59 14.23 -21.22 10.29
N GLN A 60 15.55 -21.11 10.43
CA GLN A 60 16.22 -21.23 11.72
C GLN A 60 16.86 -19.89 12.12
N PRO A 61 16.09 -19.00 12.78
CA PRO A 61 16.66 -17.76 13.26
C PRO A 61 17.74 -18.06 14.31
N LYS A 62 18.87 -17.38 14.19
CA LYS A 62 19.94 -17.51 15.18
C LYS A 62 19.49 -16.88 16.49
N ILE A 63 19.51 -17.65 17.56
CA ILE A 63 19.32 -17.12 18.90
C ILE A 63 20.69 -16.64 19.38
N GLU A 64 20.89 -15.33 19.31
CA GLU A 64 22.10 -14.66 19.76
C GLU A 64 21.98 -14.16 21.20
N GLU A 65 23.06 -13.62 21.76
CA GLU A 65 23.00 -12.94 23.04
C GLU A 65 22.06 -11.74 22.96
N SER A 66 21.41 -11.43 24.08
CA SER A 66 20.46 -10.33 24.14
C SER A 66 21.13 -9.01 23.75
N PRO A 67 20.57 -8.30 22.76
CA PRO A 67 21.15 -7.04 22.31
C PRO A 67 21.10 -5.97 23.41
N SER A 68 21.89 -4.90 23.23
CA SER A 68 21.74 -3.70 24.05
C SER A 68 20.37 -3.05 23.77
N GLU A 69 19.84 -2.29 24.73
CA GLU A 69 18.55 -1.64 24.61
C GLU A 69 18.51 -0.71 23.37
N GLU A 70 19.61 0.01 23.13
CA GLU A 70 19.73 0.88 21.95
C GLU A 70 19.74 0.10 20.63
N ALA A 71 20.37 -1.07 20.59
CA ALA A 71 20.36 -1.94 19.41
C ALA A 71 18.95 -2.51 19.18
N LEU A 72 18.27 -2.92 20.23
CA LEU A 72 16.90 -3.41 20.17
C LEU A 72 15.93 -2.32 19.65
N LEU A 73 16.03 -1.10 20.16
CA LEU A 73 15.22 0.01 19.68
C LEU A 73 15.43 0.30 18.19
N ARG A 74 16.69 0.20 17.71
CA ARG A 74 16.98 0.32 16.28
C ARG A 74 16.29 -0.78 15.46
N VAL A 75 16.32 -2.02 15.94
CA VAL A 75 15.65 -3.15 15.28
C VAL A 75 14.14 -2.90 15.19
N LEU A 76 13.51 -2.52 16.30
CA LEU A 76 12.06 -2.26 16.35
C LEU A 76 11.66 -1.10 15.44
N ASN A 77 12.37 0.03 15.51
CA ASN A 77 12.10 1.19 14.68
C ASN A 77 12.25 0.88 13.19
N HIS A 78 13.30 0.12 12.82
CA HIS A 78 13.52 -0.25 11.43
C HIS A 78 12.45 -1.21 10.91
N TRP A 79 12.03 -2.18 11.73
CA TRP A 79 10.92 -3.08 11.41
C TRP A 79 9.63 -2.30 11.12
N GLU A 80 9.24 -1.43 12.03
CA GLU A 80 8.04 -0.61 11.89
C GLU A 80 8.10 0.31 10.66
N ALA A 81 9.25 0.88 10.35
CA ALA A 81 9.42 1.69 9.14
C ALA A 81 9.22 0.86 7.87
N MET A 82 9.77 -0.37 7.83
CA MET A 82 9.59 -1.28 6.69
C MET A 82 8.14 -1.74 6.55
N THR A 83 7.48 -2.14 7.64
CA THR A 83 6.07 -2.58 7.62
C THR A 83 5.14 -1.44 7.22
N HIS A 84 5.41 -0.22 7.70
CA HIS A 84 4.68 0.98 7.28
C HIS A 84 4.85 1.25 5.78
N SER A 85 6.05 1.09 5.24
CA SER A 85 6.31 1.23 3.80
C SER A 85 5.56 0.19 2.97
N VAL A 86 5.52 -1.06 3.41
CA VAL A 86 4.73 -2.13 2.78
C VAL A 86 3.24 -1.78 2.78
N GLN A 87 2.73 -1.28 3.90
CA GLN A 87 1.34 -0.87 4.02
C GLN A 87 1.02 0.29 3.06
N GLY A 88 1.88 1.30 2.98
CA GLY A 88 1.74 2.41 2.05
C GLY A 88 1.70 1.96 0.58
N ILE A 89 2.56 1.01 0.18
CA ILE A 89 2.53 0.44 -1.17
C ILE A 89 1.19 -0.28 -1.42
N LYS A 90 0.68 -1.07 -0.47
CA LYS A 90 -0.60 -1.78 -0.60
C LYS A 90 -1.77 -0.81 -0.75
N GLU A 91 -1.81 0.24 0.04
CA GLU A 91 -2.85 1.29 -0.05
C GLU A 91 -2.80 2.01 -1.40
N HIS A 92 -1.61 2.37 -1.87
CA HIS A 92 -1.44 2.98 -3.18
C HIS A 92 -1.88 2.04 -4.32
N MET A 93 -1.53 0.76 -4.25
CA MET A 93 -2.01 -0.23 -5.22
C MET A 93 -3.53 -0.37 -5.24
N GLN A 94 -4.18 -0.33 -4.07
CA GLN A 94 -5.63 -0.36 -3.97
C GLN A 94 -6.27 0.90 -4.60
N SER A 95 -5.67 2.06 -4.39
CA SER A 95 -6.10 3.31 -5.05
C SER A 95 -5.97 3.23 -6.55
N LEU A 96 -4.81 2.74 -7.05
CA LEU A 96 -4.58 2.55 -8.48
C LEU A 96 -5.58 1.56 -9.10
N GLU A 97 -5.93 0.49 -8.40
CA GLU A 97 -6.93 -0.47 -8.87
C GLU A 97 -8.31 0.17 -9.02
N GLN A 98 -8.73 1.00 -8.06
CA GLN A 98 -9.97 1.75 -8.14
C GLN A 98 -9.97 2.74 -9.32
N ASP A 99 -8.84 3.43 -9.54
CA ASP A 99 -8.69 4.35 -10.67
C ASP A 99 -8.69 3.63 -12.02
N ILE A 100 -8.04 2.45 -12.11
CA ILE A 100 -8.05 1.61 -13.33
C ILE A 100 -9.48 1.18 -13.64
N VAL A 101 -10.22 0.65 -12.66
CA VAL A 101 -11.61 0.22 -12.86
C VAL A 101 -12.49 1.39 -13.30
N LYS A 102 -12.31 2.56 -12.71
CA LYS A 102 -13.05 3.79 -13.04
C LYS A 102 -12.73 4.29 -14.45
N MET A 103 -11.46 4.18 -14.87
CA MET A 103 -11.00 4.67 -16.17
C MET A 103 -11.21 3.67 -17.31
N GLN A 104 -11.28 2.39 -17.01
CA GLN A 104 -11.37 1.29 -17.99
C GLN A 104 -12.48 1.46 -19.03
N PRO A 105 -13.72 1.90 -18.68
CA PRO A 105 -14.80 2.10 -19.67
C PRO A 105 -14.51 3.15 -20.73
N TRP A 106 -13.62 4.10 -20.41
CA TRP A 106 -13.27 5.21 -21.30
C TRP A 106 -12.16 4.86 -22.28
N GLY A 107 -11.45 3.75 -22.06
CA GLY A 107 -10.28 3.38 -22.84
C GLY A 107 -9.03 4.19 -22.49
N ASP A 108 -8.01 4.02 -23.31
CA ASP A 108 -6.73 4.73 -23.13
C ASP A 108 -6.70 5.98 -24.02
N PHE A 109 -6.78 7.15 -23.40
CA PHE A 109 -6.75 8.44 -24.09
C PHE A 109 -5.83 9.41 -23.36
N ASP A 110 -5.40 10.45 -24.08
CA ASP A 110 -4.53 11.49 -23.55
C ASP A 110 -5.34 12.52 -22.75
N VAL A 111 -5.30 12.38 -21.44
CA VAL A 111 -6.02 13.28 -20.51
C VAL A 111 -5.53 14.73 -20.64
N MET A 112 -4.24 14.95 -20.94
CA MET A 112 -3.69 16.29 -21.14
C MET A 112 -4.33 17.00 -22.32
N LYS A 113 -4.74 16.25 -23.36
CA LYS A 113 -5.49 16.86 -24.49
C LYS A 113 -6.89 17.30 -24.10
N VAL A 114 -7.55 16.57 -23.19
CA VAL A 114 -8.86 16.98 -22.68
C VAL A 114 -8.74 18.30 -21.91
N GLU A 115 -7.69 18.45 -21.09
CA GLU A 115 -7.41 19.69 -20.37
C GLU A 115 -7.09 20.85 -21.34
N GLN A 116 -6.27 20.58 -22.36
CA GLN A 116 -5.96 21.59 -23.39
C GLN A 116 -7.22 22.04 -24.16
N LEU A 117 -8.12 21.11 -24.49
CA LEU A 117 -9.40 21.43 -25.13
C LEU A 117 -10.25 22.32 -24.22
N ALA A 118 -10.31 22.07 -22.93
CA ALA A 118 -11.02 22.90 -21.96
C ALA A 118 -10.45 24.33 -21.93
N HIS A 119 -9.13 24.51 -21.98
CA HIS A 119 -8.50 25.83 -22.09
C HIS A 119 -8.84 26.57 -23.37
N HIS A 120 -9.24 25.85 -24.41
CA HIS A 120 -9.70 26.45 -25.72
C HIS A 120 -11.24 26.59 -25.78
N GLY A 121 -11.94 26.42 -24.63
CA GLY A 121 -13.39 26.57 -24.55
C GLY A 121 -14.17 25.34 -25.03
N CYS A 122 -13.52 24.18 -25.19
CA CYS A 122 -14.19 22.92 -25.51
C CYS A 122 -14.16 22.00 -24.29
N HIS A 123 -15.29 21.91 -23.59
CA HIS A 123 -15.41 21.18 -22.32
C HIS A 123 -15.97 19.78 -22.57
N ILE A 124 -15.16 18.76 -22.30
CA ILE A 124 -15.55 17.36 -22.35
C ILE A 124 -15.86 16.89 -20.92
N ARG A 125 -17.08 16.36 -20.71
CA ARG A 125 -17.49 15.78 -19.43
C ARG A 125 -17.85 14.32 -19.63
N PHE A 126 -17.61 13.53 -18.59
CA PHE A 126 -17.73 12.09 -18.59
C PHE A 126 -18.91 11.68 -17.68
N TRP A 127 -19.80 10.83 -18.20
CA TRP A 127 -21.04 10.47 -17.57
C TRP A 127 -21.26 8.97 -17.57
N LYS A 128 -21.87 8.44 -16.53
CA LYS A 128 -22.45 7.10 -16.52
C LYS A 128 -23.93 7.15 -16.19
N MET A 129 -24.69 6.21 -16.75
CA MET A 129 -26.13 6.11 -16.58
C MET A 129 -26.58 4.66 -16.79
N ASP A 130 -27.72 4.27 -16.23
CA ASP A 130 -28.37 3.01 -16.58
C ASP A 130 -28.60 2.91 -18.11
N SER A 131 -28.26 1.73 -18.68
CA SER A 131 -28.31 1.55 -20.13
C SER A 131 -29.73 1.61 -20.71
N GLY A 132 -30.72 1.10 -19.97
CA GLY A 132 -32.14 1.15 -20.39
C GLY A 132 -32.65 2.58 -20.39
N LEU A 133 -32.28 3.37 -19.39
CA LEU A 133 -32.66 4.80 -19.31
C LEU A 133 -32.01 5.60 -20.43
N LEU A 134 -30.69 5.40 -20.70
CA LEU A 134 -30.00 6.12 -21.77
C LEU A 134 -30.64 5.84 -23.14
N VAL A 135 -30.93 4.58 -23.45
CA VAL A 135 -31.57 4.20 -24.72
C VAL A 135 -32.90 4.93 -24.91
N SER A 136 -33.69 5.09 -23.85
CA SER A 136 -34.94 5.85 -23.89
C SER A 136 -34.77 7.34 -24.16
N GLN A 137 -33.57 7.88 -23.87
CA GLN A 137 -33.22 9.30 -23.97
C GLN A 137 -32.47 9.67 -25.27
N LEU A 138 -32.07 8.70 -26.09
CA LEU A 138 -31.28 8.97 -27.31
C LEU A 138 -31.96 9.87 -28.31
N ALA A 139 -33.29 9.92 -28.32
CA ALA A 139 -34.06 10.79 -29.17
C ALA A 139 -34.35 12.20 -28.56
N GLU A 140 -33.94 12.41 -27.32
CA GLU A 140 -34.17 13.67 -26.63
C GLU A 140 -33.21 14.76 -27.14
N GLN A 141 -33.68 16.00 -27.13
CA GLN A 141 -32.99 17.15 -27.67
C GLN A 141 -31.62 17.40 -26.98
N TRP A 142 -31.54 17.13 -25.65
CA TRP A 142 -30.33 17.32 -24.89
C TRP A 142 -29.14 16.50 -25.44
N PHE A 143 -29.41 15.28 -25.97
CA PHE A 143 -28.37 14.40 -26.50
C PHE A 143 -27.69 15.04 -27.71
N ILE A 144 -28.48 15.73 -28.53
CA ILE A 144 -27.99 16.48 -29.71
C ILE A 144 -27.30 17.78 -29.27
N ASP A 145 -27.96 18.57 -28.42
CA ASP A 145 -27.47 19.89 -27.98
C ASP A 145 -26.17 19.82 -27.20
N CYS A 146 -25.92 18.73 -26.47
CA CYS A 146 -24.68 18.51 -25.74
C CYS A 146 -23.62 17.76 -26.53
N ASN A 147 -23.85 17.48 -27.81
CA ASN A 147 -22.98 16.62 -28.63
C ASN A 147 -22.60 15.34 -27.87
N ALA A 148 -23.60 14.66 -27.29
CA ALA A 148 -23.37 13.47 -26.50
C ALA A 148 -22.92 12.30 -27.37
N LEU A 149 -21.92 11.55 -26.90
CA LEU A 149 -21.37 10.39 -27.59
C LEU A 149 -21.22 9.22 -26.62
N ILE A 150 -21.85 8.08 -26.94
CA ILE A 150 -21.67 6.85 -26.17
C ILE A 150 -20.27 6.29 -26.47
N VAL A 151 -19.49 6.10 -25.42
CA VAL A 151 -18.12 5.55 -25.50
C VAL A 151 -18.16 4.05 -25.31
N THR A 152 -18.84 3.57 -24.28
CA THR A 152 -18.97 2.15 -23.95
C THR A 152 -20.34 1.90 -23.35
N GLN A 153 -20.93 0.75 -23.67
CA GLN A 153 -22.22 0.33 -23.13
C GLN A 153 -22.15 -1.16 -22.78
N ASP A 154 -22.56 -1.50 -21.59
CA ASP A 154 -22.88 -2.87 -21.19
C ASP A 154 -24.37 -3.03 -20.91
N ILE A 155 -24.78 -4.17 -20.31
CA ILE A 155 -26.20 -4.47 -20.05
C ILE A 155 -26.78 -3.53 -19.00
N GLU A 156 -26.00 -3.11 -18.00
CA GLU A 156 -26.47 -2.34 -16.85
C GLU A 156 -26.09 -0.87 -16.98
N THR A 157 -24.88 -0.56 -17.46
CA THR A 157 -24.34 0.80 -17.42
C THR A 157 -23.85 1.25 -18.78
N SER A 158 -24.22 2.45 -19.15
CA SER A 158 -23.70 3.16 -20.33
C SER A 158 -22.80 4.30 -19.90
N TYR A 159 -21.70 4.43 -20.60
CA TYR A 159 -20.68 5.47 -20.41
C TYR A 159 -20.69 6.37 -21.64
N PHE A 160 -20.91 7.65 -21.44
CA PHE A 160 -20.98 8.63 -22.52
C PHE A 160 -20.27 9.92 -22.14
N ILE A 161 -19.88 10.67 -23.14
CA ILE A 161 -19.31 12.01 -22.97
C ILE A 161 -20.28 13.05 -23.52
N THR A 162 -20.17 14.28 -23.00
CA THR A 162 -20.75 15.46 -23.60
C THR A 162 -19.66 16.45 -23.97
N VAL A 163 -19.84 17.15 -25.08
CA VAL A 163 -18.90 18.15 -25.59
C VAL A 163 -19.65 19.48 -25.73
N THR A 164 -19.27 20.45 -24.90
CA THR A 164 -19.94 21.76 -24.85
C THR A 164 -18.91 22.89 -24.93
N ASP A 165 -19.35 24.07 -25.33
CA ASP A 165 -18.60 25.32 -25.31
C ASP A 165 -18.67 26.07 -23.97
N SER A 166 -19.44 25.53 -23.03
CA SER A 166 -19.65 26.12 -21.70
C SER A 166 -19.06 25.25 -20.59
N GLU A 167 -18.41 25.89 -19.62
CA GLU A 167 -17.95 25.25 -18.41
C GLU A 167 -19.09 24.84 -17.46
N SER A 168 -20.30 25.38 -17.69
CA SER A 168 -21.49 25.02 -16.89
C SER A 168 -21.90 23.56 -17.14
N ARG A 169 -22.57 22.95 -16.14
CA ARG A 169 -23.12 21.60 -16.28
C ARG A 169 -24.11 21.57 -17.45
N PRO A 170 -23.92 20.70 -18.44
CA PRO A 170 -24.86 20.55 -19.55
C PRO A 170 -26.22 20.01 -19.03
N PRO A 171 -27.30 20.22 -19.78
CA PRO A 171 -28.68 19.79 -19.39
C PRO A 171 -28.85 18.28 -19.60
N VAL A 172 -27.98 17.47 -19.03
CA VAL A 172 -28.10 16.00 -19.00
C VAL A 172 -29.17 15.58 -17.98
N PRO A 173 -29.80 14.39 -18.13
CA PRO A 173 -30.72 13.84 -17.19
C PRO A 173 -30.20 13.82 -15.76
N VAL A 174 -31.09 13.92 -14.77
CA VAL A 174 -30.70 13.92 -13.34
C VAL A 174 -30.09 12.59 -12.93
N GLU A 175 -30.49 11.52 -13.59
CA GLU A 175 -30.04 10.16 -13.37
C GLU A 175 -28.59 9.94 -13.89
N ALA A 176 -28.08 10.85 -14.73
CA ALA A 176 -26.69 10.77 -15.20
C ALA A 176 -25.72 11.23 -14.10
N GLU A 177 -24.83 10.35 -13.72
CA GLU A 177 -23.77 10.62 -12.75
C GLU A 177 -22.49 11.07 -13.46
N GLU A 178 -21.98 12.24 -13.10
CA GLU A 178 -20.72 12.74 -13.62
C GLU A 178 -19.54 11.96 -13.03
N VAL A 179 -18.67 11.48 -13.91
CA VAL A 179 -17.46 10.72 -13.52
C VAL A 179 -16.25 11.65 -13.61
N ILE A 180 -15.64 11.90 -12.45
CA ILE A 180 -14.37 12.62 -12.40
C ILE A 180 -13.27 11.65 -12.84
N ILE A 181 -12.65 11.91 -13.97
CA ILE A 181 -11.56 11.09 -14.52
C ILE A 181 -10.25 11.33 -13.76
N CYS A 182 -9.41 10.27 -13.71
CA CYS A 182 -8.05 10.39 -13.21
C CYS A 182 -7.19 11.18 -14.21
N PRO A 183 -6.22 12.02 -13.76
CA PRO A 183 -5.35 12.77 -14.65
C PRO A 183 -4.30 11.91 -15.39
N CYS A 184 -4.42 10.59 -15.33
CA CYS A 184 -3.50 9.65 -15.96
C CYS A 184 -4.21 8.68 -16.91
N PRO A 185 -3.65 8.36 -18.08
CA PRO A 185 -4.13 7.30 -18.96
C PRO A 185 -4.14 5.92 -18.26
N VAL A 186 -5.05 5.05 -18.70
CA VAL A 186 -5.15 3.68 -18.14
C VAL A 186 -3.84 2.90 -18.24
N SER A 187 -3.15 3.01 -19.38
CA SER A 187 -1.85 2.37 -19.59
C SER A 187 -0.81 2.82 -18.56
N THR A 188 -0.79 4.10 -18.20
CA THR A 188 0.08 4.63 -17.15
C THR A 188 -0.28 4.09 -15.77
N LEU A 189 -1.57 4.02 -15.41
CA LEU A 189 -2.03 3.45 -14.15
C LEU A 189 -1.63 1.98 -14.01
N ILE A 190 -1.79 1.18 -15.07
CA ILE A 190 -1.37 -0.22 -15.11
C ILE A 190 0.15 -0.37 -14.94
N MET A 191 0.93 0.52 -15.58
CA MET A 191 2.39 0.53 -15.43
C MET A 191 2.80 0.84 -13.98
N LEU A 192 2.17 1.83 -13.35
CA LEU A 192 2.41 2.18 -11.95
C LEU A 192 2.04 1.01 -11.02
N GLN A 193 0.88 0.38 -11.21
CA GLN A 193 0.47 -0.78 -10.44
C GLN A 193 1.45 -1.96 -10.58
N THR A 194 1.99 -2.18 -11.78
CA THR A 194 2.99 -3.23 -12.03
C THR A 194 4.28 -2.93 -11.29
N ARG A 195 4.76 -1.68 -11.34
CA ARG A 195 5.94 -1.24 -10.59
C ARG A 195 5.77 -1.42 -9.08
N ASP A 196 4.60 -1.08 -8.55
CA ASP A 196 4.32 -1.21 -7.13
C ASP A 196 4.22 -2.69 -6.70
N LYS A 197 3.67 -3.58 -7.54
CA LYS A 197 3.71 -5.03 -7.32
C LYS A 197 5.15 -5.55 -7.20
N ASP A 198 6.04 -5.10 -8.09
CA ASP A 198 7.45 -5.49 -8.04
C ASP A 198 8.16 -4.93 -6.81
N SER A 199 7.84 -3.69 -6.41
CA SER A 199 8.36 -3.05 -5.20
C SER A 199 7.87 -3.77 -3.94
N LEU A 200 6.58 -4.11 -3.88
CA LEU A 200 5.99 -4.87 -2.79
C LEU A 200 6.69 -6.21 -2.59
N LYS A 201 6.87 -6.97 -3.68
CA LYS A 201 7.57 -8.26 -3.63
C LYS A 201 9.01 -8.14 -3.10
N LYS A 202 9.73 -7.08 -3.50
CA LYS A 202 11.09 -6.83 -2.99
C LYS A 202 11.07 -6.49 -1.51
N MET A 203 10.14 -5.65 -1.07
CA MET A 203 10.02 -5.27 0.34
C MET A 203 9.59 -6.45 1.22
N GLU A 204 8.69 -7.30 0.77
CA GLU A 204 8.29 -8.52 1.48
C GLU A 204 9.46 -9.50 1.61
N THR A 205 10.31 -9.62 0.59
CA THR A 205 11.55 -10.42 0.68
C THR A 205 12.51 -9.83 1.71
N LEU A 206 12.73 -8.51 1.68
CA LEU A 206 13.60 -7.82 2.65
C LEU A 206 13.08 -7.95 4.09
N LEU A 207 11.76 -7.87 4.29
CA LEU A 207 11.14 -8.10 5.60
C LEU A 207 11.37 -9.53 6.09
N GLY A 208 11.23 -10.54 5.23
CA GLY A 208 11.54 -11.93 5.57
C GLY A 208 13.00 -12.13 5.96
N ASP A 209 13.93 -11.58 5.18
CA ASP A 209 15.36 -11.64 5.48
C ASP A 209 15.69 -10.93 6.80
N TYR A 210 15.08 -9.76 7.04
CA TYR A 210 15.26 -9.00 8.27
C TYR A 210 14.69 -9.75 9.49
N ALA A 211 13.50 -10.34 9.35
CA ALA A 211 12.90 -11.17 10.39
C ALA A 211 13.81 -12.35 10.73
N LEU A 212 14.36 -13.04 9.73
CA LEU A 212 15.27 -14.18 9.94
C LEU A 212 16.51 -13.80 10.74
N VAL A 213 17.07 -12.62 10.50
CA VAL A 213 18.28 -12.13 11.20
C VAL A 213 17.95 -11.69 12.64
N HIS A 214 16.87 -10.91 12.83
CA HIS A 214 16.64 -10.19 14.09
C HIS A 214 15.60 -10.82 15.02
N TYR A 215 14.86 -11.85 14.57
CA TYR A 215 13.86 -12.53 15.40
C TYR A 215 14.45 -13.00 16.74
N GLY A 216 15.64 -13.63 16.70
CA GLY A 216 16.32 -14.16 17.89
C GLY A 216 16.68 -13.08 18.91
N GLU A 217 17.07 -11.90 18.45
CA GLU A 217 17.40 -10.74 19.29
C GLU A 217 16.15 -10.23 20.03
N VAL A 218 15.04 -10.01 19.28
CA VAL A 218 13.76 -9.56 19.87
C VAL A 218 13.20 -10.60 20.83
N TYR A 219 13.23 -11.89 20.44
CA TYR A 219 12.78 -13.00 21.28
C TYR A 219 13.56 -13.06 22.60
N THR A 220 14.89 -12.97 22.56
CA THR A 220 15.74 -13.07 23.73
C THR A 220 15.55 -11.88 24.68
N ALA A 221 15.42 -10.67 24.11
CA ALA A 221 15.15 -9.45 24.87
C ALA A 221 13.77 -9.52 25.56
N LEU A 222 12.74 -9.96 24.85
CA LEU A 222 11.40 -10.10 25.38
C LEU A 222 11.33 -11.20 26.47
N ARG A 223 12.04 -12.32 26.26
CA ARG A 223 12.08 -13.43 27.24
C ARG A 223 12.70 -13.02 28.57
N LYS A 224 13.62 -12.07 28.58
CA LYS A 224 14.20 -11.51 29.81
C LYS A 224 13.22 -10.62 30.59
N LYS A 225 12.32 -9.93 29.88
CA LYS A 225 11.34 -9.02 30.49
C LYS A 225 10.08 -9.73 30.97
N LEU A 226 9.70 -10.85 30.33
CA LEU A 226 8.48 -11.57 30.63
C LEU A 226 8.70 -12.73 31.60
N PRO A 227 7.72 -13.02 32.52
CA PRO A 227 7.75 -14.20 33.33
C PRO A 227 7.65 -15.47 32.50
N ASN A 228 8.29 -16.57 32.97
CA ASN A 228 8.35 -17.84 32.24
C ASN A 228 7.00 -18.53 31.98
N THR A 229 5.92 -17.99 32.53
CA THR A 229 4.54 -18.49 32.36
C THR A 229 3.87 -18.01 31.07
N ILE A 230 4.45 -17.01 30.39
CA ILE A 230 3.90 -16.49 29.11
C ILE A 230 4.54 -17.25 27.97
N GLU A 231 3.69 -17.92 27.17
CA GLU A 231 4.12 -18.56 25.94
C GLU A 231 4.36 -17.48 24.88
N LEU A 232 5.61 -17.37 24.45
CA LEU A 232 5.96 -16.56 23.27
C LEU A 232 5.74 -17.37 21.99
N PRO A 233 5.48 -16.73 20.85
CA PRO A 233 5.41 -17.43 19.58
C PRO A 233 6.71 -18.19 19.35
N GLN A 234 6.64 -19.50 19.53
CA GLN A 234 7.76 -20.38 19.23
C GLN A 234 7.65 -20.72 17.74
N LEU A 235 8.62 -20.26 16.96
CA LEU A 235 8.92 -20.99 15.74
C LEU A 235 9.22 -22.42 16.21
N THR A 236 8.43 -23.38 15.73
CA THR A 236 8.66 -24.79 16.05
C THR A 236 10.02 -25.12 15.45
N ILE A 237 11.08 -24.94 16.24
CA ILE A 237 12.44 -25.33 15.87
C ILE A 237 12.38 -26.85 15.80
N ARG A 238 11.95 -27.36 14.65
CA ARG A 238 12.19 -28.76 14.32
C ARG A 238 13.70 -28.89 14.29
N ARG A 239 14.28 -29.44 15.37
CA ARG A 239 15.64 -29.93 15.30
C ARG A 239 15.65 -30.87 14.10
N GLU A 240 16.24 -30.40 12.97
CA GLU A 240 16.47 -31.27 11.82
C GLU A 240 17.14 -32.53 12.33
N THR A 241 16.39 -33.61 12.33
CA THR A 241 16.98 -34.91 12.66
C THR A 241 17.97 -35.21 11.56
N PHE A 242 19.04 -35.93 11.89
CA PHE A 242 20.04 -36.39 10.92
C PHE A 242 19.38 -37.04 9.68
N SER A 243 18.19 -37.62 9.85
CA SER A 243 17.35 -38.19 8.83
C SER A 243 16.81 -37.15 7.84
N ASP A 244 16.45 -35.93 8.30
CA ASP A 244 15.92 -34.87 7.44
C ASP A 244 17.01 -34.25 6.57
N LYS A 245 18.25 -34.16 7.11
CA LYS A 245 19.45 -33.74 6.33
C LYS A 245 19.77 -34.73 5.22
N ILE A 246 19.64 -36.03 5.49
CA ILE A 246 19.86 -37.08 4.48
C ILE A 246 18.79 -37.01 3.39
N ARG A 247 17.49 -36.83 3.73
CA ARG A 247 16.42 -36.68 2.74
C ARG A 247 16.58 -35.48 1.82
N ARG A 248 17.08 -34.36 2.32
CA ARG A 248 17.39 -33.16 1.51
C ARG A 248 18.51 -33.44 0.51
N PHE A 249 19.54 -34.15 0.94
CA PHE A 249 20.68 -34.51 0.07
C PHE A 249 20.28 -35.40 -1.12
N PHE A 250 19.33 -36.32 -0.92
CA PHE A 250 18.85 -37.22 -1.98
C PHE A 250 17.70 -36.67 -2.84
N LYS A 251 17.16 -35.51 -2.53
CA LYS A 251 16.10 -34.86 -3.33
C LYS A 251 16.65 -33.95 -4.44
N HIS A 252 17.94 -33.70 -4.45
CA HIS A 252 18.65 -32.85 -5.43
C HIS A 252 19.64 -33.65 -6.32
N GLN A 253 19.53 -34.96 -6.37
CA GLN A 253 20.10 -35.81 -7.41
C GLN A 253 18.97 -36.38 -8.28
#